data_005e1ae80f9e743c859588f52a571aca
#
_entry.id   005e1ae80f9e743c859588f52a571aca
#
_cell.length_a   1.000
_cell.length_b   1.000
_cell.length_c   1.000
_cell.angle_alpha   90.00
_cell.angle_beta   90.00
_cell.angle_gamma   90.00
#
_symmetry.space_group_name_H-M   'P 1'
#
loop_
_entity.id
_entity.type
_entity.pdbx_description
1 polymer ?
#
loop_
_entity_poly.entity_id
_entity_poly.type
_entity_poly.pdbx_seq_one_letter_code
_entity_poly.pdbx_strand_id
1 'polypeptide(L)'
;MLLLALICALSLLGCSAANEEPDADPVVARYRDTEIRQSLVDYEKKNQSALSGGKEVRERDAVDQLLVNLIMLDEAERLGLSVTQEEVDAEFAAQKKNYEEFPEVREYIDDYCETAGITLDGYYAAIQDQLPRVILRQKLRNELGREYCAEHGLEFTKVNPPEAMQHYVENYLEGLLDTYCADITYCK
;
A
#
# COMPACT_ATOMS: atom_id res chain seq x y z
N MET A 1 -19.78 5.90 -8.98
CA MET A 1 -19.29 4.56 -8.58
C MET A 1 -17.77 4.66 -8.62
N LEU A 2 -17.16 4.96 -7.47
CA LEU A 2 -15.69 5.06 -7.40
C LEU A 2 -15.15 3.64 -7.37
N LEU A 3 -14.55 3.20 -8.48
CA LEU A 3 -13.71 2.02 -8.51
C LEU A 3 -12.49 2.34 -7.64
N LEU A 4 -12.47 1.83 -6.40
CA LEU A 4 -11.25 1.76 -5.63
C LEU A 4 -10.39 0.69 -6.33
N ALA A 5 -9.58 1.10 -7.30
CA ALA A 5 -8.50 0.27 -7.81
C ALA A 5 -7.51 0.10 -6.67
N LEU A 6 -7.64 -1.01 -5.93
CA LEU A 6 -6.73 -1.42 -4.89
C LEU A 6 -5.42 -1.85 -5.58
N ILE A 7 -4.50 -0.90 -5.78
CA ILE A 7 -3.20 -1.20 -6.34
C ILE A 7 -2.37 -1.83 -5.24
N CYS A 8 -2.26 -3.16 -5.29
CA CYS A 8 -1.34 -3.91 -4.46
C CYS A 8 0.08 -3.68 -4.97
N ALA A 9 0.90 -2.95 -4.21
CA ALA A 9 2.32 -2.89 -4.42
C ALA A 9 2.95 -4.28 -4.19
N LEU A 10 3.36 -4.90 -5.27
CA LEU A 10 3.96 -6.23 -5.30
C LEU A 10 5.44 -6.14 -4.94
N SER A 11 5.79 -6.45 -3.71
CA SER A 11 7.19 -6.68 -3.33
C SER A 11 7.57 -8.11 -3.68
N LEU A 12 8.17 -8.32 -4.83
CA LEU A 12 8.77 -9.61 -5.20
C LEU A 12 10.03 -9.82 -4.34
N LEU A 13 9.88 -10.55 -3.23
CA LEU A 13 11.01 -11.14 -2.53
C LEU A 13 11.47 -12.36 -3.33
N GLY A 14 12.37 -12.13 -4.29
CA GLY A 14 13.12 -13.19 -4.94
C GLY A 14 14.10 -13.82 -3.95
N CYS A 15 13.80 -15.01 -3.43
CA CYS A 15 14.82 -15.87 -2.85
C CYS A 15 15.69 -16.41 -3.97
N SER A 16 16.87 -15.81 -4.18
CA SER A 16 17.96 -16.43 -4.93
C SER A 16 19.15 -16.64 -4.01
N ALA A 17 19.63 -17.87 -3.93
CA ALA A 17 20.76 -18.26 -3.11
C ALA A 17 22.07 -17.72 -3.65
N ALA A 18 22.82 -17.11 -2.75
CA ALA A 18 24.27 -16.95 -2.64
C ALA A 18 25.12 -16.91 -3.91
N ASN A 19 25.53 -15.70 -4.26
CA ASN A 19 26.92 -15.33 -4.59
C ASN A 19 27.05 -13.85 -4.21
N GLU A 20 27.95 -13.54 -3.29
CA GLU A 20 28.22 -12.19 -2.81
C GLU A 20 28.93 -11.37 -3.90
N GLU A 21 28.16 -10.72 -4.76
CA GLU A 21 28.59 -9.49 -5.42
C GLU A 21 28.13 -8.28 -4.58
N PRO A 22 28.89 -7.15 -4.59
CA PRO A 22 28.55 -6.00 -3.78
C PRO A 22 27.13 -5.53 -4.07
N ASP A 23 26.37 -5.32 -3.03
CA ASP A 23 24.95 -5.06 -2.89
C ASP A 23 24.33 -4.33 -4.09
N ALA A 24 23.83 -5.09 -5.07
CA ALA A 24 23.19 -4.56 -6.26
C ALA A 24 21.85 -3.85 -5.94
N ASP A 25 21.34 -3.98 -4.69
CA ASP A 25 20.08 -3.41 -4.21
C ASP A 25 20.30 -2.76 -2.83
N PRO A 26 20.85 -1.54 -2.77
CA PRO A 26 21.23 -0.89 -1.53
C PRO A 26 20.02 -0.54 -0.66
N VAL A 27 20.22 -0.57 0.65
CA VAL A 27 19.26 -0.08 1.64
C VAL A 27 19.24 1.44 1.60
N VAL A 28 18.08 2.04 1.34
CA VAL A 28 17.89 3.50 1.25
C VAL A 28 17.25 4.09 2.51
N ALA A 29 16.48 3.27 3.24
CA ALA A 29 15.91 3.66 4.53
C ALA A 29 15.65 2.44 5.40
N ARG A 30 15.43 2.68 6.70
CA ARG A 30 14.96 1.69 7.67
C ARG A 30 13.87 2.28 8.53
N TYR A 31 12.91 1.44 8.83
CA TYR A 31 11.96 1.67 9.92
C TYR A 31 12.13 0.54 10.93
N ARG A 32 12.68 0.84 12.10
CA ARG A 32 13.14 -0.16 13.08
C ARG A 32 14.07 -1.18 12.39
N ASP A 33 13.71 -2.47 12.43
CA ASP A 33 14.49 -3.56 11.81
C ASP A 33 14.12 -3.83 10.35
N THR A 34 13.13 -3.12 9.79
CA THR A 34 12.67 -3.32 8.42
C THR A 34 13.45 -2.43 7.45
N GLU A 35 14.11 -3.05 6.48
CA GLU A 35 14.86 -2.37 5.42
C GLU A 35 13.96 -2.00 4.24
N ILE A 36 14.14 -0.78 3.73
CA ILE A 36 13.61 -0.33 2.45
C ILE A 36 14.78 -0.28 1.46
N ARG A 37 14.71 -1.09 0.42
CA ARG A 37 15.74 -1.23 -0.59
C ARG A 37 15.42 -0.45 -1.86
N GLN A 38 16.43 -0.11 -2.65
CA GLN A 38 16.30 0.70 -3.86
C GLN A 38 15.30 0.10 -4.86
N SER A 39 15.32 -1.21 -5.07
CA SER A 39 14.37 -1.88 -5.96
C SER A 39 12.90 -1.64 -5.58
N LEU A 40 12.60 -1.63 -4.28
CA LEU A 40 11.25 -1.34 -3.78
C LEU A 40 10.88 0.14 -4.01
N VAL A 41 11.82 1.05 -3.82
CA VAL A 41 11.63 2.48 -4.09
C VAL A 41 11.37 2.74 -5.57
N ASP A 42 12.16 2.11 -6.46
CA ASP A 42 11.99 2.24 -7.90
C ASP A 42 10.63 1.70 -8.37
N TYR A 43 10.19 0.62 -7.74
CA TYR A 43 8.85 0.07 -7.97
C TYR A 43 7.77 1.05 -7.51
N GLU A 44 7.85 1.60 -6.30
CA GLU A 44 6.90 2.56 -5.75
C GLU A 44 6.82 3.84 -6.60
N LYS A 45 7.96 4.35 -7.07
CA LYS A 45 8.01 5.49 -8.01
C LYS A 45 7.22 5.21 -9.29
N LYS A 46 7.36 4.02 -9.87
CA LYS A 46 6.61 3.63 -11.06
C LYS A 46 5.11 3.58 -10.79
N ASN A 47 4.71 3.01 -9.66
CA ASN A 47 3.31 2.94 -9.25
C ASN A 47 2.70 4.33 -9.08
N GLN A 48 3.34 5.19 -8.31
CA GLN A 48 2.86 6.56 -8.09
C GLN A 48 2.82 7.37 -9.39
N SER A 49 3.82 7.20 -10.26
CA SER A 49 3.84 7.83 -11.57
C SER A 49 2.65 7.38 -12.43
N ALA A 50 2.37 6.08 -12.48
CA ALA A 50 1.22 5.54 -13.22
C ALA A 50 -0.11 6.09 -12.68
N LEU A 51 -0.27 6.16 -11.36
CA LEU A 51 -1.47 6.71 -10.70
C LEU A 51 -1.68 8.21 -10.93
N SER A 52 -0.58 8.96 -11.09
CA SER A 52 -0.60 10.41 -11.29
C SER A 52 -0.62 10.85 -12.76
N GLY A 53 -0.85 9.90 -13.68
CA GLY A 53 -0.88 10.18 -15.13
C GLY A 53 0.50 10.44 -15.73
N GLY A 54 1.52 9.73 -15.23
CA GLY A 54 2.90 9.79 -15.75
C GLY A 54 3.76 10.91 -15.16
N LYS A 55 3.34 11.53 -14.05
CA LYS A 55 4.16 12.55 -13.37
C LYS A 55 5.40 11.93 -12.76
N GLU A 56 6.51 12.66 -12.82
CA GLU A 56 7.74 12.24 -12.15
C GLU A 56 7.57 12.26 -10.63
N VAL A 57 8.01 11.17 -9.99
CA VAL A 57 7.97 11.00 -8.53
C VAL A 57 9.39 11.10 -8.00
N ARG A 58 9.61 11.98 -7.03
CA ARG A 58 10.90 12.10 -6.36
C ARG A 58 11.15 10.86 -5.52
N GLU A 59 12.41 10.43 -5.47
CA GLU A 59 12.81 9.25 -4.68
C GLU A 59 12.41 9.38 -3.21
N ARG A 60 12.61 10.57 -2.63
CA ARG A 60 12.24 10.86 -1.26
C ARG A 60 10.75 10.64 -1.00
N ASP A 61 9.86 11.07 -1.91
CA ASP A 61 8.42 10.92 -1.75
C ASP A 61 8.01 9.44 -1.77
N ALA A 62 8.66 8.63 -2.61
CA ALA A 62 8.43 7.19 -2.65
C ALA A 62 8.93 6.49 -1.36
N VAL A 63 10.10 6.88 -0.86
CA VAL A 63 10.62 6.36 0.42
C VAL A 63 9.69 6.73 1.57
N ASP A 64 9.26 7.98 1.65
CA ASP A 64 8.36 8.46 2.70
C ASP A 64 7.01 7.73 2.65
N GLN A 65 6.47 7.46 1.46
CA GLN A 65 5.25 6.65 1.30
C GLN A 65 5.42 5.21 1.79
N LEU A 66 6.56 4.59 1.49
CA LEU A 66 6.87 3.23 1.97
C LEU A 66 7.01 3.20 3.49
N LEU A 67 7.65 4.20 4.08
CA LEU A 67 7.75 4.36 5.54
C LEU A 67 6.36 4.54 6.17
N VAL A 68 5.54 5.44 5.63
CA VAL A 68 4.15 5.62 6.10
C VAL A 68 3.38 4.31 6.05
N ASN A 69 3.52 3.54 4.96
CA ASN A 69 2.85 2.24 4.84
C ASN A 69 3.27 1.23 5.93
N LEU A 70 4.55 1.21 6.32
CA LEU A 70 5.05 0.37 7.42
C LEU A 70 4.52 0.85 8.77
N ILE A 71 4.59 2.16 9.02
CA ILE A 71 4.11 2.76 10.28
C ILE A 71 2.61 2.54 10.45
N MET A 72 1.83 2.62 9.37
CA MET A 72 0.39 2.34 9.42
C MET A 72 0.07 0.92 9.91
N LEU A 73 0.92 -0.07 9.63
CA LEU A 73 0.72 -1.42 10.14
C LEU A 73 0.90 -1.46 11.67
N ASP A 74 1.94 -0.82 12.18
CA ASP A 74 2.18 -0.71 13.63
C ASP A 74 1.06 0.07 14.33
N GLU A 75 0.59 1.18 13.74
CA GLU A 75 -0.54 1.94 14.27
C GLU A 75 -1.81 1.11 14.30
N ALA A 76 -2.10 0.36 13.26
CA ALA A 76 -3.25 -0.53 13.23
C ALA A 76 -3.17 -1.60 14.34
N GLU A 77 -2.00 -2.20 14.54
CA GLU A 77 -1.76 -3.16 15.64
C GLU A 77 -1.91 -2.49 17.01
N ARG A 78 -1.37 -1.28 17.19
CA ARG A 78 -1.51 -0.50 18.43
C ARG A 78 -2.97 -0.23 18.79
N LEU A 79 -3.82 -0.02 17.77
CA LEU A 79 -5.28 0.14 17.93
C LEU A 79 -6.02 -1.20 18.06
N GLY A 80 -5.31 -2.33 18.10
CA GLY A 80 -5.91 -3.66 18.21
C GLY A 80 -6.62 -4.13 16.95
N LEU A 81 -6.35 -3.50 15.80
CA LEU A 81 -6.90 -3.93 14.53
C LEU A 81 -6.16 -5.18 14.04
N SER A 82 -6.90 -6.09 13.45
CA SER A 82 -6.36 -7.32 12.87
C SER A 82 -7.11 -7.70 11.61
N VAL A 83 -6.53 -8.61 10.84
CA VAL A 83 -7.12 -9.15 9.61
C VAL A 83 -7.30 -10.65 9.77
N THR A 84 -8.49 -11.13 9.45
CA THR A 84 -8.81 -12.56 9.47
C THR A 84 -8.57 -13.17 8.09
N GLN A 85 -8.36 -14.50 8.04
CA GLN A 85 -8.23 -15.19 6.76
C GLN A 85 -9.52 -15.06 5.92
N GLU A 86 -10.68 -15.06 6.55
CA GLU A 86 -11.96 -14.86 5.85
C GLU A 86 -12.04 -13.51 5.12
N GLU A 87 -11.52 -12.43 5.73
CA GLU A 87 -11.46 -11.12 5.09
C GLU A 87 -10.50 -11.11 3.90
N VAL A 88 -9.36 -11.80 4.03
CA VAL A 88 -8.40 -11.95 2.92
C VAL A 88 -9.04 -12.72 1.77
N ASP A 89 -9.68 -13.83 2.06
CA ASP A 89 -10.31 -14.67 1.05
C ASP A 89 -11.46 -13.95 0.34
N ALA A 90 -12.27 -13.19 1.10
CA ALA A 90 -13.37 -12.39 0.56
C ALA A 90 -12.86 -11.27 -0.36
N GLU A 91 -11.82 -10.54 0.04
CA GLU A 91 -11.23 -9.48 -0.77
C GLU A 91 -10.57 -10.06 -2.03
N PHE A 92 -9.86 -11.18 -1.91
CA PHE A 92 -9.26 -11.86 -3.05
C PHE A 92 -10.31 -12.34 -4.07
N ALA A 93 -11.41 -12.91 -3.57
CA ALA A 93 -12.52 -13.31 -4.43
C ALA A 93 -13.17 -12.10 -5.13
N ALA A 94 -13.32 -10.96 -4.41
CA ALA A 94 -13.86 -9.74 -4.99
C ALA A 94 -12.96 -9.18 -6.11
N GLN A 95 -11.63 -9.23 -5.95
CA GLN A 95 -10.69 -8.79 -6.99
C GLN A 95 -10.77 -9.67 -8.25
N LYS A 96 -10.83 -10.99 -8.09
CA LYS A 96 -11.04 -11.91 -9.22
C LYS A 96 -12.36 -11.64 -9.94
N LYS A 97 -13.44 -11.46 -9.19
CA LYS A 97 -14.74 -11.10 -9.73
C LYS A 97 -14.70 -9.78 -10.50
N ASN A 98 -14.03 -8.76 -9.98
CA ASN A 98 -13.89 -7.49 -10.66
C ASN A 98 -13.14 -7.64 -12.01
N TYR A 99 -12.09 -8.44 -12.06
CA TYR A 99 -11.40 -8.76 -13.31
C TYR A 99 -12.33 -9.46 -14.33
N GLU A 100 -13.21 -10.36 -13.87
CA GLU A 100 -14.14 -11.09 -14.73
C GLU A 100 -15.27 -10.18 -15.24
N GLU A 101 -15.82 -9.32 -14.38
CA GLU A 101 -17.05 -8.56 -14.65
C GLU A 101 -16.80 -7.19 -15.31
N PHE A 102 -15.64 -6.56 -15.05
CA PHE A 102 -15.37 -5.19 -15.51
C PHE A 102 -14.26 -5.18 -16.57
N PRO A 103 -14.59 -4.92 -17.87
CA PRO A 103 -13.60 -4.90 -18.95
C PRO A 103 -12.45 -3.93 -18.71
N GLU A 104 -12.71 -2.76 -18.12
CA GLU A 104 -11.70 -1.77 -17.79
C GLU A 104 -10.71 -2.24 -16.70
N VAL A 105 -11.17 -3.06 -15.76
CA VAL A 105 -10.28 -3.68 -14.74
C VAL A 105 -9.42 -4.76 -15.40
N ARG A 106 -10.00 -5.54 -16.29
CA ARG A 106 -9.26 -6.57 -17.03
C ARG A 106 -8.17 -5.96 -17.89
N GLU A 107 -8.51 -4.96 -18.73
CA GLU A 107 -7.54 -4.27 -19.57
C GLU A 107 -6.37 -3.73 -18.73
N TYR A 108 -6.68 -3.07 -17.61
CA TYR A 108 -5.66 -2.54 -16.70
C TYR A 108 -4.74 -3.63 -16.14
N ILE A 109 -5.29 -4.76 -15.69
CA ILE A 109 -4.49 -5.86 -15.12
C ILE A 109 -3.68 -6.58 -16.20
N ASP A 110 -4.24 -6.77 -17.39
CA ASP A 110 -3.55 -7.40 -18.51
C ASP A 110 -2.36 -6.53 -18.96
N ASP A 111 -2.55 -5.21 -19.13
CA ASP A 111 -1.48 -4.24 -19.45
C ASP A 111 -0.39 -4.23 -18.38
N TYR A 112 -0.79 -4.30 -17.10
CA TYR A 112 0.16 -4.40 -15.99
C TYR A 112 0.99 -5.69 -16.09
N CYS A 113 0.33 -6.84 -16.29
CA CYS A 113 1.01 -8.14 -16.41
C CYS A 113 1.99 -8.14 -17.59
N GLU A 114 1.59 -7.60 -18.74
CA GLU A 114 2.46 -7.47 -19.91
C GLU A 114 3.69 -6.59 -19.61
N THR A 115 3.46 -5.41 -19.03
CA THR A 115 4.54 -4.44 -18.70
C THR A 115 5.50 -5.01 -17.65
N ALA A 116 4.99 -5.72 -16.66
CA ALA A 116 5.77 -6.33 -15.59
C ALA A 116 6.43 -7.66 -16.00
N GLY A 117 6.03 -8.25 -17.14
CA GLY A 117 6.54 -9.54 -17.60
C GLY A 117 6.11 -10.72 -16.73
N ILE A 118 4.93 -10.62 -16.08
CA ILE A 118 4.37 -11.67 -15.22
C ILE A 118 3.08 -12.25 -15.80
N THR A 119 2.74 -13.46 -15.38
CA THR A 119 1.45 -14.07 -15.74
C THR A 119 0.34 -13.57 -14.82
N LEU A 120 -0.93 -13.72 -15.23
CA LEU A 120 -2.09 -13.44 -14.39
C LEU A 120 -2.07 -14.24 -13.09
N ASP A 121 -1.64 -15.50 -13.14
CA ASP A 121 -1.50 -16.34 -11.94
C ASP A 121 -0.39 -15.78 -11.01
N GLY A 122 0.72 -15.31 -11.57
CA GLY A 122 1.78 -14.65 -10.82
C GLY A 122 1.30 -13.36 -10.15
N TYR A 123 0.50 -12.58 -10.87
CA TYR A 123 -0.17 -11.38 -10.34
C TYR A 123 -1.06 -11.73 -9.14
N TYR A 124 -1.93 -12.75 -9.27
CA TYR A 124 -2.80 -13.15 -8.18
C TYR A 124 -2.06 -13.73 -6.98
N ALA A 125 -1.00 -14.50 -7.21
CA ALA A 125 -0.17 -15.02 -6.12
C ALA A 125 0.46 -13.88 -5.31
N ALA A 126 0.97 -12.88 -6.00
CA ALA A 126 1.60 -11.73 -5.36
C ALA A 126 0.58 -10.84 -4.62
N ILE A 127 -0.63 -10.63 -5.18
CA ILE A 127 -1.71 -9.93 -4.49
C ILE A 127 -2.08 -10.65 -3.20
N GLN A 128 -2.27 -11.97 -3.25
CA GLN A 128 -2.68 -12.77 -2.10
C GLN A 128 -1.72 -12.61 -0.92
N ASP A 129 -0.42 -12.50 -1.18
CA ASP A 129 0.60 -12.26 -0.16
C ASP A 129 0.49 -10.86 0.48
N GLN A 130 0.09 -9.85 -0.31
CA GLN A 130 0.01 -8.46 0.14
C GLN A 130 -1.33 -8.07 0.78
N LEU A 131 -2.41 -8.80 0.47
CA LEU A 131 -3.77 -8.48 0.92
C LEU A 131 -3.89 -8.25 2.43
N PRO A 132 -3.30 -9.06 3.33
CA PRO A 132 -3.42 -8.82 4.77
C PRO A 132 -2.95 -7.41 5.16
N ARG A 133 -1.83 -6.96 4.61
CA ARG A 133 -1.26 -5.63 4.88
C ARG A 133 -2.14 -4.52 4.31
N VAL A 134 -2.65 -4.70 3.11
CA VAL A 134 -3.53 -3.74 2.45
C VAL A 134 -4.83 -3.58 3.22
N ILE A 135 -5.47 -4.68 3.61
CA ILE A 135 -6.70 -4.68 4.41
C ILE A 135 -6.46 -4.00 5.76
N LEU A 136 -5.34 -4.30 6.43
CA LEU A 136 -5.03 -3.72 7.72
C LEU A 136 -4.86 -2.20 7.65
N ARG A 137 -4.14 -1.68 6.65
CA ARG A 137 -4.03 -0.23 6.41
C ARG A 137 -5.38 0.42 6.10
N GLN A 138 -6.23 -0.27 5.34
CA GLN A 138 -7.59 0.23 5.07
C GLN A 138 -8.47 0.24 6.33
N LYS A 139 -8.31 -0.74 7.22
CA LYS A 139 -8.99 -0.75 8.52
C LYS A 139 -8.56 0.45 9.38
N LEU A 140 -7.26 0.76 9.41
CA LEU A 140 -6.76 1.94 10.10
C LEU A 140 -7.42 3.22 9.58
N ARG A 141 -7.41 3.44 8.25
CA ARG A 141 -8.06 4.60 7.65
C ARG A 141 -9.54 4.70 8.01
N ASN A 142 -10.25 3.58 7.98
CA ASN A 142 -11.66 3.51 8.32
C ASN A 142 -11.90 3.82 9.80
N GLU A 143 -11.02 3.37 10.69
CA GLU A 143 -11.15 3.64 12.13
C GLU A 143 -10.94 5.12 12.45
N LEU A 144 -9.87 5.72 11.91
CA LEU A 144 -9.65 7.16 12.01
C LEU A 144 -10.84 7.98 11.48
N GLY A 145 -11.42 7.54 10.36
CA GLY A 145 -12.61 8.17 9.81
C GLY A 145 -13.85 8.02 10.70
N ARG A 146 -14.03 6.88 11.35
CA ARG A 146 -15.13 6.67 12.31
C ARG A 146 -14.95 7.53 13.55
N GLU A 147 -13.75 7.60 14.11
CA GLU A 147 -13.44 8.45 15.26
C GLU A 147 -13.76 9.91 14.94
N TYR A 148 -13.27 10.42 13.81
CA TYR A 148 -13.58 11.78 13.37
C TYR A 148 -15.09 12.03 13.24
N CYS A 149 -15.82 11.14 12.56
CA CYS A 149 -17.27 11.28 12.40
C CYS A 149 -18.01 11.25 13.74
N ALA A 150 -17.61 10.37 14.66
CA ALA A 150 -18.22 10.29 15.97
C ALA A 150 -18.01 11.58 16.78
N GLU A 151 -16.82 12.16 16.76
CA GLU A 151 -16.50 13.42 17.46
C GLU A 151 -17.27 14.63 16.88
N HIS A 152 -17.57 14.60 15.57
CA HIS A 152 -18.22 15.71 14.90
C HIS A 152 -19.72 15.50 14.64
N GLY A 153 -20.30 14.40 15.18
CA GLY A 153 -21.71 14.08 14.99
C GLY A 153 -22.11 13.78 13.55
N LEU A 154 -21.16 13.24 12.76
CA LEU A 154 -21.34 12.86 11.37
C LEU A 154 -21.57 11.36 11.23
N GLU A 155 -22.25 10.94 10.17
CA GLU A 155 -22.36 9.52 9.81
C GLU A 155 -21.13 9.09 9.02
N PHE A 156 -20.49 8.00 9.44
CA PHE A 156 -19.36 7.42 8.72
C PHE A 156 -19.86 6.70 7.46
N THR A 157 -19.30 7.05 6.32
CA THR A 157 -19.54 6.37 5.05
C THR A 157 -18.23 6.17 4.29
N LYS A 158 -18.10 5.00 3.63
CA LYS A 158 -16.99 4.70 2.71
C LYS A 158 -17.26 5.24 1.30
N VAL A 159 -18.52 5.50 0.98
CA VAL A 159 -18.96 6.02 -0.33
C VAL A 159 -19.21 7.51 -0.17
N ASN A 160 -18.43 8.33 -0.88
CA ASN A 160 -18.48 9.79 -0.78
C ASN A 160 -18.29 10.29 0.67
N PRO A 161 -17.17 9.95 1.32
CA PRO A 161 -16.91 10.39 2.67
C PRO A 161 -16.83 11.93 2.74
N PRO A 162 -17.20 12.55 3.89
CA PRO A 162 -17.06 14.00 4.08
C PRO A 162 -15.62 14.45 3.81
N GLU A 163 -15.45 15.55 3.07
CA GLU A 163 -14.14 16.10 2.72
C GLU A 163 -13.29 16.38 3.98
N ALA A 164 -13.91 16.95 5.02
CA ALA A 164 -13.23 17.23 6.28
C ALA A 164 -12.70 15.95 6.98
N MET A 165 -13.45 14.84 6.88
CA MET A 165 -12.99 13.54 7.37
C MET A 165 -11.78 13.02 6.56
N GLN A 166 -11.82 13.18 5.22
CA GLN A 166 -10.70 12.77 4.37
C GLN A 166 -9.44 13.54 4.73
N HIS A 167 -9.53 14.88 4.83
CA HIS A 167 -8.41 15.73 5.25
C HIS A 167 -7.88 15.38 6.66
N TYR A 168 -8.77 15.05 7.60
CA TYR A 168 -8.32 14.60 8.92
C TYR A 168 -7.48 13.33 8.82
N VAL A 169 -7.95 12.32 8.09
CA VAL A 169 -7.23 11.05 7.91
C VAL A 169 -5.90 11.28 7.18
N GLU A 170 -5.89 12.10 6.12
CA GLU A 170 -4.67 12.44 5.38
C GLU A 170 -3.65 13.13 6.27
N ASN A 171 -4.05 14.19 7.00
CA ASN A 171 -3.17 14.90 7.92
C ASN A 171 -2.61 13.99 9.03
N TYR A 172 -3.44 13.07 9.56
CA TYR A 172 -2.96 12.10 10.53
C TYR A 172 -1.86 11.22 9.94
N LEU A 173 -2.06 10.70 8.73
CA LEU A 173 -1.10 9.82 8.07
C LEU A 173 0.19 10.55 7.67
N GLU A 174 0.09 11.79 7.21
CA GLU A 174 1.26 12.65 6.94
C GLU A 174 2.07 12.92 8.22
N GLY A 175 1.41 13.09 9.36
CA GLY A 175 2.06 13.28 10.66
C GLY A 175 2.77 12.06 11.23
N LEU A 176 2.55 10.86 10.65
CA LEU A 176 3.18 9.63 11.14
C LEU A 176 4.71 9.66 11.04
N LEU A 177 5.26 10.23 9.98
CA LEU A 177 6.72 10.33 9.81
C LEU A 177 7.35 11.15 10.93
N ASP A 178 6.73 12.24 11.33
CA ASP A 178 7.21 13.09 12.44
C ASP A 178 7.06 12.36 13.78
N THR A 179 5.93 11.68 13.98
CA THR A 179 5.63 10.95 15.22
C THR A 179 6.63 9.81 15.46
N TYR A 180 7.03 9.12 14.39
CA TYR A 180 7.92 7.96 14.43
C TYR A 180 9.35 8.28 13.98
N CYS A 181 9.74 9.56 13.93
CA CYS A 181 11.06 9.99 13.40
C CYS A 181 12.24 9.34 14.11
N ALA A 182 12.12 8.98 15.39
CA ALA A 182 13.18 8.30 16.16
C ALA A 182 13.39 6.84 15.70
N ASP A 183 12.39 6.21 15.08
CA ASP A 183 12.44 4.84 14.59
C ASP A 183 12.84 4.76 13.10
N ILE A 184 13.06 5.90 12.45
CA ILE A 184 13.39 6.00 11.03
C ILE A 184 14.87 6.34 10.84
N THR A 185 15.54 5.64 9.93
CA THR A 185 16.89 5.96 9.47
C THR A 185 16.90 6.04 7.95
N TYR A 186 17.31 7.19 7.40
CA TYR A 186 17.59 7.32 5.97
C TYR A 186 19.05 7.01 5.70
N CYS A 187 19.31 6.06 4.79
CA CYS A 187 20.64 5.67 4.37
C CYS A 187 21.10 6.57 3.20
N LYS A 188 22.40 6.84 3.12
CA LYS A 188 22.99 7.66 2.05
C LYS A 188 23.51 6.76 0.95
#